data_e5459246fc78c4d95e67b45f65026443
#
_entry.id   e5459246fc78c4d95e67b45f65026443
#
_cell.length_a   1.000
_cell.length_b   1.000
_cell.length_c   1.000
_cell.angle_alpha   90.00
_cell.angle_beta   90.00
_cell.angle_gamma   90.00
#
_symmetry.space_group_name_H-M   'P 1'
#
loop_
_entity.id
_entity.type
_entity.pdbx_description
1 polymer ?
#
loop_
_entity_poly.entity_id
_entity_poly.type
_entity_poly.pdbx_seq_one_letter_code
_entity_poly.pdbx_strand_id
1 'polypeptide(L)'
;MGIDPAYGSSAFGIVVTEWADGLVQILYAEEYHRPDYSEMLSLVYDLMSKYQVDKVYVDGANPSFIKSLKLQIGEEADYDKVIARYRSEGYGDDAALKDMKVVPVNFNKEHKAMLGHCKMILENEGGRIAINPDRFDKLITSLRTAVDNDGTLDKESTSYNDIFDAFRLALKFYHFQESSDCNSY
;
A
#
# COMPACT_ATOMS: atom_id res chain seq x y z
N MET A 1 -3.08 -4.91 0.23
CA MET A 1 -2.58 -4.50 -1.12
C MET A 1 -2.26 -3.03 -1.12
N GLY A 2 -1.17 -2.62 -1.77
CA GLY A 2 -0.81 -1.22 -2.01
C GLY A 2 -0.74 -0.94 -3.51
N ILE A 3 -1.20 0.22 -3.94
CA ILE A 3 -1.24 0.63 -5.35
C ILE A 3 -0.76 2.07 -5.48
N ASP A 4 0.25 2.27 -6.31
CA ASP A 4 0.63 3.58 -6.85
C ASP A 4 0.17 3.66 -8.31
N PRO A 5 -0.98 4.33 -8.57
CA PRO A 5 -1.53 4.38 -9.91
C PRO A 5 -0.70 5.30 -10.80
N ALA A 6 -0.32 4.82 -11.98
CA ALA A 6 0.38 5.63 -12.97
C ALA A 6 -0.39 6.92 -13.31
N TYR A 7 0.34 8.03 -13.39
CA TYR A 7 -0.17 9.29 -13.91
C TYR A 7 0.81 9.86 -14.93
N GLY A 8 0.35 10.03 -16.16
CA GLY A 8 1.17 10.57 -17.24
C GLY A 8 2.31 9.64 -17.64
N SER A 9 3.55 10.00 -17.30
CA SER A 9 4.76 9.22 -17.64
C SER A 9 5.22 8.24 -16.58
N SER A 10 4.60 8.24 -15.38
CA SER A 10 4.98 7.31 -14.31
C SER A 10 4.49 5.89 -14.60
N ALA A 11 5.09 4.92 -13.92
CA ALA A 11 4.67 3.54 -13.98
C ALA A 11 3.57 3.26 -12.94
N PHE A 12 2.86 2.15 -13.12
CA PHE A 12 1.86 1.66 -12.20
C PHE A 12 2.48 0.62 -11.28
N GLY A 13 2.63 0.96 -10.01
CA GLY A 13 3.14 0.05 -8.99
C GLY A 13 2.01 -0.69 -8.26
N ILE A 14 2.18 -2.01 -8.05
CA ILE A 14 1.24 -2.81 -7.28
C ILE A 14 1.95 -3.87 -6.44
N VAL A 15 1.58 -3.94 -5.15
CA VAL A 15 2.12 -4.93 -4.22
C VAL A 15 0.99 -5.56 -3.41
N VAL A 16 0.94 -6.89 -3.38
CA VAL A 16 0.03 -7.67 -2.54
C VAL A 16 0.83 -8.34 -1.44
N THR A 17 0.36 -8.18 -0.21
CA THR A 17 1.00 -8.73 0.98
C THR A 17 0.00 -9.54 1.80
N GLU A 18 0.50 -10.53 2.52
CA GLU A 18 -0.25 -11.31 3.49
C GLU A 18 0.51 -11.35 4.81
N TRP A 19 -0.23 -11.37 5.91
CA TRP A 19 0.34 -11.66 7.22
C TRP A 19 0.15 -13.14 7.54
N ALA A 20 1.25 -13.86 7.66
CA ALA A 20 1.24 -15.26 8.03
C ALA A 20 2.41 -15.59 8.96
N ASP A 21 2.16 -16.30 10.04
CA ASP A 21 3.17 -16.79 10.98
C ASP A 21 4.12 -15.72 11.54
N GLY A 22 3.59 -14.51 11.78
CA GLY A 22 4.38 -13.39 12.29
C GLY A 22 5.20 -12.64 11.23
N LEU A 23 5.07 -13.02 9.96
CA LEU A 23 5.78 -12.43 8.82
C LEU A 23 4.80 -11.75 7.85
N VAL A 24 5.25 -10.67 7.23
CA VAL A 24 4.64 -10.13 6.03
C VAL A 24 5.21 -10.86 4.82
N GLN A 25 4.39 -11.60 4.10
CA GLN A 25 4.79 -12.27 2.87
C GLN A 25 4.38 -11.45 1.66
N ILE A 26 5.27 -11.32 0.68
CA ILE A 26 4.96 -10.70 -0.61
C ILE A 26 4.37 -11.79 -1.52
N LEU A 27 3.09 -11.63 -1.88
CA LEU A 27 2.38 -12.55 -2.75
C LEU A 27 2.45 -12.12 -4.22
N TYR A 28 2.50 -10.81 -4.45
CA TYR A 28 2.62 -10.19 -5.76
C TYR A 28 3.31 -8.85 -5.65
N ALA A 29 4.21 -8.52 -6.60
CA ALA A 29 4.84 -7.22 -6.71
C ALA A 29 5.27 -6.98 -8.16
N GLU A 30 4.79 -5.91 -8.78
CA GLU A 30 5.11 -5.57 -10.16
C GLU A 30 4.97 -4.07 -10.42
N GLU A 31 5.70 -3.61 -11.43
CA GLU A 31 5.65 -2.25 -11.95
C GLU A 31 5.42 -2.29 -13.46
N TYR A 32 4.38 -1.60 -13.94
CA TYR A 32 3.94 -1.57 -15.32
C TYR A 32 4.17 -0.19 -15.93
N HIS A 33 4.99 -0.13 -16.96
CA HIS A 33 5.25 1.11 -17.68
C HIS A 33 4.15 1.40 -18.69
N ARG A 34 3.53 2.61 -18.59
CA ARG A 34 2.47 3.09 -19.48
C ARG A 34 1.35 2.06 -19.71
N PRO A 35 0.77 1.52 -18.66
CA PRO A 35 -0.26 0.52 -18.81
C PRO A 35 -1.56 1.14 -19.33
N ASP A 36 -2.40 0.31 -19.96
CA ASP A 36 -3.78 0.68 -20.24
C ASP A 36 -4.59 0.77 -18.94
N TYR A 37 -5.41 1.80 -18.84
CA TYR A 37 -6.20 2.07 -17.63
C TYR A 37 -7.18 0.93 -17.29
N SER A 38 -7.87 0.40 -18.30
CA SER A 38 -8.86 -0.65 -18.11
C SER A 38 -8.22 -1.99 -17.79
N GLU A 39 -7.05 -2.27 -18.36
CA GLU A 39 -6.25 -3.45 -18.03
C GLU A 39 -5.80 -3.42 -16.57
N MET A 40 -5.36 -2.26 -16.06
CA MET A 40 -4.94 -2.14 -14.66
C MET A 40 -6.11 -2.28 -13.69
N LEU A 41 -7.28 -1.74 -14.00
CA LEU A 41 -8.46 -1.96 -13.19
C LEU A 41 -8.84 -3.44 -13.13
N SER A 42 -8.82 -4.12 -14.27
CA SER A 42 -9.11 -5.57 -14.34
C SER A 42 -8.09 -6.38 -13.56
N LEU A 43 -6.80 -6.08 -13.73
CA LEU A 43 -5.71 -6.74 -13.01
C LEU A 43 -5.88 -6.59 -11.48
N VAL A 44 -6.17 -5.37 -11.01
CA VAL A 44 -6.37 -5.13 -9.57
C VAL A 44 -7.54 -5.95 -9.04
N TYR A 45 -8.66 -5.98 -9.77
CA TYR A 45 -9.83 -6.77 -9.40
C TYR A 45 -9.51 -8.27 -9.34
N ASP A 46 -8.81 -8.79 -10.34
CA ASP A 46 -8.40 -10.19 -10.39
C ASP A 46 -7.46 -10.56 -9.23
N LEU A 47 -6.49 -9.68 -8.92
CA LEU A 47 -5.61 -9.88 -7.78
C LEU A 47 -6.35 -9.80 -6.44
N MET A 48 -7.30 -8.87 -6.31
CA MET A 48 -8.15 -8.79 -5.11
C MET A 48 -8.95 -10.07 -4.90
N SER A 49 -9.49 -10.64 -5.96
CA SER A 49 -10.23 -11.91 -5.92
C SER A 49 -9.31 -13.09 -5.63
N LYS A 50 -8.18 -13.19 -6.36
CA LYS A 50 -7.22 -14.29 -6.25
C LYS A 50 -6.63 -14.44 -4.86
N TYR A 51 -6.25 -13.32 -4.25
CA TYR A 51 -5.59 -13.28 -2.94
C TYR A 51 -6.53 -12.92 -1.80
N GLN A 52 -7.84 -12.84 -2.06
CA GLN A 52 -8.87 -12.49 -1.06
C GLN A 52 -8.50 -11.24 -0.25
N VAL A 53 -8.12 -10.18 -0.98
CA VAL A 53 -7.58 -8.95 -0.37
C VAL A 53 -8.65 -8.25 0.47
N ASP A 54 -8.37 -8.01 1.74
CA ASP A 54 -9.27 -7.30 2.67
C ASP A 54 -9.17 -5.78 2.52
N LYS A 55 -7.96 -5.25 2.31
CA LYS A 55 -7.70 -3.82 2.23
C LYS A 55 -6.82 -3.46 1.03
N VAL A 56 -7.18 -2.38 0.37
CA VAL A 56 -6.41 -1.78 -0.73
C VAL A 56 -6.10 -0.33 -0.37
N TYR A 57 -4.84 -0.01 -0.18
CA TYR A 57 -4.37 1.36 0.01
C TYR A 57 -3.87 1.90 -1.33
N VAL A 58 -4.43 3.01 -1.75
CA VAL A 58 -4.15 3.61 -3.08
C VAL A 58 -3.66 5.04 -2.89
N ASP A 59 -2.63 5.47 -3.64
CA ASP A 59 -2.27 6.88 -3.66
C ASP A 59 -3.45 7.73 -4.12
N GLY A 60 -3.82 8.70 -3.28
CA GLY A 60 -4.95 9.60 -3.49
C GLY A 60 -4.78 10.58 -4.65
N ALA A 61 -3.60 10.65 -5.26
CA ALA A 61 -3.34 11.54 -6.40
C ALA A 61 -4.15 11.17 -7.66
N ASN A 62 -4.69 9.94 -7.74
CA ASN A 62 -5.54 9.51 -8.85
C ASN A 62 -6.98 9.19 -8.42
N PRO A 63 -7.82 10.21 -8.17
CA PRO A 63 -9.20 10.01 -7.70
C PRO A 63 -10.09 9.27 -8.71
N SER A 64 -9.79 9.38 -10.01
CA SER A 64 -10.55 8.67 -11.05
C SER A 64 -10.35 7.16 -10.97
N PHE A 65 -9.13 6.72 -10.74
CA PHE A 65 -8.82 5.30 -10.55
C PHE A 65 -9.50 4.74 -9.30
N ILE A 66 -9.39 5.46 -8.17
CA ILE A 66 -10.02 5.08 -6.91
C ILE A 66 -11.53 4.95 -7.07
N LYS A 67 -12.17 5.94 -7.71
CA LYS A 67 -13.61 5.91 -7.97
C LYS A 67 -14.03 4.72 -8.82
N SER A 68 -13.31 4.43 -9.91
CA SER A 68 -13.62 3.31 -10.78
C SER A 68 -13.44 1.97 -10.06
N LEU A 69 -12.38 1.82 -9.27
CA LEU A 69 -12.13 0.60 -8.49
C LEU A 69 -13.23 0.38 -7.45
N LYS A 70 -13.63 1.42 -6.71
CA LYS A 70 -14.73 1.35 -5.75
C LYS A 70 -16.05 0.93 -6.39
N LEU A 71 -16.41 1.54 -7.52
CA LEU A 71 -17.62 1.18 -8.26
C LEU A 71 -17.59 -0.28 -8.73
N GLN A 72 -16.43 -0.77 -9.18
CA GLN A 72 -16.29 -2.14 -9.67
C GLN A 72 -16.51 -3.18 -8.56
N ILE A 73 -16.16 -2.87 -7.32
CA ILE A 73 -16.35 -3.76 -6.17
C ILE A 73 -17.65 -3.49 -5.40
N GLY A 74 -18.49 -2.55 -5.87
CA GLY A 74 -19.76 -2.19 -5.23
C GLY A 74 -19.61 -1.34 -3.97
N GLU A 75 -18.48 -0.66 -3.77
CA GLU A 75 -18.25 0.26 -2.66
C GLU A 75 -18.71 1.69 -3.01
N GLU A 76 -19.18 2.48 -2.01
CA GLU A 76 -19.50 3.88 -2.22
C GLU A 76 -18.26 4.64 -2.73
N ALA A 77 -18.42 5.23 -3.90
CA ALA A 77 -17.31 5.86 -4.61
C ALA A 77 -16.89 7.22 -4.00
N ASP A 78 -17.84 7.88 -3.36
CA ASP A 78 -17.63 9.21 -2.77
C ASP A 78 -17.11 9.06 -1.33
N TYR A 79 -15.79 9.28 -1.19
CA TYR A 79 -15.10 9.21 0.08
C TYR A 79 -15.67 10.19 1.11
N ASP A 80 -15.94 11.43 0.70
CA ASP A 80 -16.42 12.47 1.61
C ASP A 80 -17.83 12.15 2.14
N LYS A 81 -18.67 11.53 1.31
CA LYS A 81 -19.98 11.05 1.76
C LYS A 81 -19.87 9.97 2.82
N VAL A 82 -18.95 9.02 2.65
CA VAL A 82 -18.74 7.97 3.63
C VAL A 82 -18.29 8.57 4.96
N ILE A 83 -17.28 9.45 4.94
CA ILE A 83 -16.79 10.14 6.14
C ILE A 83 -17.89 10.97 6.79
N ALA A 84 -18.65 11.75 6.01
CA ALA A 84 -19.75 12.55 6.53
C ALA A 84 -20.85 11.71 7.21
N ARG A 85 -21.18 10.55 6.64
CA ARG A 85 -22.12 9.60 7.24
C ARG A 85 -21.63 9.12 8.61
N TYR A 86 -20.39 8.63 8.72
CA TYR A 86 -19.83 8.16 9.98
C TYR A 86 -19.78 9.25 11.05
N ARG A 87 -19.40 10.47 10.67
CA ARG A 87 -19.43 11.63 11.57
C ARG A 87 -20.85 11.94 12.05
N SER A 88 -21.85 11.87 11.17
CA SER A 88 -23.25 12.10 11.55
C SER A 88 -23.82 11.03 12.50
N GLU A 89 -23.28 9.83 12.46
CA GLU A 89 -23.61 8.71 13.35
C GLU A 89 -22.78 8.73 14.65
N GLY A 90 -21.90 9.73 14.83
CA GLY A 90 -21.09 9.90 16.04
C GLY A 90 -19.78 9.13 16.06
N TYR A 91 -19.38 8.57 14.92
CA TYR A 91 -18.08 7.88 14.77
C TYR A 91 -16.98 8.82 14.27
N GLY A 92 -15.73 8.48 14.57
CA GLY A 92 -14.56 9.16 14.01
C GLY A 92 -14.23 8.66 12.59
N ASP A 93 -13.38 9.44 11.90
CA ASP A 93 -12.93 9.09 10.53
C ASP A 93 -12.23 7.72 10.48
N ASP A 94 -11.53 7.34 11.54
CA ASP A 94 -10.86 6.04 11.64
C ASP A 94 -11.83 4.85 11.56
N ALA A 95 -13.05 5.01 12.04
CA ALA A 95 -14.09 3.97 11.92
C ALA A 95 -14.50 3.79 10.47
N ALA A 96 -14.70 4.88 9.73
CA ALA A 96 -15.00 4.84 8.30
C ALA A 96 -13.86 4.18 7.50
N LEU A 97 -12.61 4.54 7.80
CA LEU A 97 -11.43 3.95 7.13
C LEU A 97 -11.31 2.44 7.40
N LYS A 98 -11.69 1.99 8.60
CA LYS A 98 -11.70 0.55 8.93
C LYS A 98 -12.71 -0.24 8.10
N ASP A 99 -13.84 0.35 7.77
CA ASP A 99 -14.89 -0.32 7.00
C ASP A 99 -14.65 -0.27 5.49
N MET A 100 -13.99 0.77 4.99
CA MET A 100 -13.66 0.85 3.55
C MET A 100 -12.69 -0.25 3.13
N LYS A 101 -12.97 -0.91 2.01
CA LYS A 101 -12.05 -1.84 1.37
C LYS A 101 -10.98 -1.11 0.57
N VAL A 102 -11.36 -0.07 -0.17
CA VAL A 102 -10.44 0.79 -0.92
C VAL A 102 -10.24 2.11 -0.17
N VAL A 103 -9.04 2.33 0.33
CA VAL A 103 -8.66 3.46 1.18
C VAL A 103 -7.71 4.39 0.41
N PRO A 104 -8.15 5.61 0.06
CA PRO A 104 -7.25 6.61 -0.51
C PRO A 104 -6.27 7.12 0.55
N VAL A 105 -5.00 7.22 0.18
CA VAL A 105 -3.92 7.70 1.05
C VAL A 105 -3.41 9.04 0.55
N ASN A 106 -3.36 10.04 1.41
CA ASN A 106 -2.73 11.31 1.09
C ASN A 106 -1.21 11.17 1.20
N PHE A 107 -0.57 10.86 0.07
CA PHE A 107 0.87 10.62 0.01
C PHE A 107 1.69 11.80 0.54
N ASN A 108 1.31 13.03 0.21
CA ASN A 108 2.05 14.23 0.65
C ASN A 108 2.07 14.39 2.17
N LYS A 109 0.96 14.05 2.84
CA LYS A 109 0.88 14.13 4.31
C LYS A 109 1.56 12.96 5.01
N GLU A 110 1.49 11.77 4.42
CA GLU A 110 1.89 10.53 5.06
C GLU A 110 3.24 10.01 4.60
N HIS A 111 3.85 10.64 3.60
CA HIS A 111 5.08 10.19 2.97
C HIS A 111 6.18 9.85 3.98
N LYS A 112 6.50 10.77 4.87
CA LYS A 112 7.54 10.61 5.89
C LYS A 112 7.21 9.50 6.89
N ALA A 113 5.95 9.45 7.35
CA ALA A 113 5.51 8.42 8.29
C ALA A 113 5.54 7.02 7.65
N MET A 114 5.10 6.88 6.39
CA MET A 114 5.15 5.61 5.66
C MET A 114 6.60 5.16 5.41
N LEU A 115 7.50 6.08 5.06
CA LEU A 115 8.90 5.73 4.85
C LEU A 115 9.56 5.25 6.15
N GLY A 116 9.33 5.97 7.26
CA GLY A 116 9.81 5.57 8.58
C GLY A 116 9.25 4.22 9.02
N HIS A 117 7.95 3.97 8.80
CA HIS A 117 7.32 2.69 9.09
C HIS A 117 7.91 1.54 8.25
N CYS A 118 8.10 1.77 6.95
CA CYS A 118 8.75 0.81 6.05
C CYS A 118 10.16 0.45 6.53
N LYS A 119 10.96 1.47 6.87
CA LYS A 119 12.32 1.30 7.39
C LYS A 119 12.33 0.49 8.69
N MET A 120 11.46 0.82 9.63
CA MET A 120 11.34 0.09 10.89
C MET A 120 11.04 -1.40 10.67
N ILE A 121 10.16 -1.73 9.71
CA ILE A 121 9.82 -3.12 9.39
C ILE A 121 11.00 -3.86 8.75
N LEU A 122 11.72 -3.20 7.83
CA LEU A 122 12.85 -3.81 7.11
C LEU A 122 14.08 -3.99 7.99
N GLU A 123 14.35 -3.07 8.92
CA GLU A 123 15.52 -3.07 9.81
C GLU A 123 15.31 -3.86 11.10
N ASN A 124 14.11 -4.40 11.34
CA ASN A 124 13.83 -5.17 12.55
C ASN A 124 14.67 -6.45 12.61
N GLU A 125 15.43 -6.61 13.69
CA GLU A 125 16.19 -7.81 13.99
C GLU A 125 15.25 -9.02 14.12
N GLY A 126 15.25 -9.91 13.19
CA GLY A 126 14.37 -11.09 13.15
C GLY A 126 13.53 -11.20 11.89
N GLY A 127 13.67 -10.22 11.00
CA GLY A 127 13.09 -10.27 9.66
C GLY A 127 11.57 -10.47 9.66
N ARG A 128 10.82 -9.37 9.52
CA ARG A 128 9.35 -9.46 9.49
C ARG A 128 8.76 -9.46 8.08
N ILE A 129 9.61 -9.53 7.05
CA ILE A 129 9.19 -9.57 5.65
C ILE A 129 9.87 -10.73 4.94
N ALA A 130 9.07 -11.53 4.26
CA ALA A 130 9.53 -12.58 3.36
C ALA A 130 9.31 -12.17 1.91
N ILE A 131 10.39 -12.09 1.14
CA ILE A 131 10.38 -11.73 -0.29
C ILE A 131 11.09 -12.85 -1.05
N ASN A 132 10.40 -13.44 -2.04
CA ASN A 132 11.02 -14.42 -2.92
C ASN A 132 11.90 -13.69 -3.98
N PRO A 133 13.24 -13.86 -3.96
CA PRO A 133 14.14 -13.12 -4.84
C PRO A 133 14.00 -13.51 -6.32
N ASP A 134 13.62 -14.74 -6.61
CA ASP A 134 13.47 -15.23 -7.99
C ASP A 134 12.19 -14.72 -8.66
N ARG A 135 11.24 -14.19 -7.88
CA ARG A 135 9.94 -13.72 -8.37
C ARG A 135 9.79 -12.20 -8.36
N PHE A 136 10.47 -11.51 -7.45
CA PHE A 136 10.25 -10.09 -7.19
C PHE A 136 11.54 -9.27 -7.25
N ASP A 137 12.33 -9.50 -8.30
CA ASP A 137 13.62 -8.86 -8.54
C ASP A 137 13.53 -7.33 -8.64
N LYS A 138 12.46 -6.79 -9.26
CA LYS A 138 12.21 -5.35 -9.32
C LYS A 138 12.00 -4.76 -7.93
N LEU A 139 11.19 -5.40 -7.08
CA LEU A 139 10.98 -4.94 -5.70
C LEU A 139 12.28 -4.98 -4.91
N ILE A 140 13.05 -6.07 -5.03
CA ILE A 140 14.34 -6.19 -4.33
C ILE A 140 15.32 -5.12 -4.82
N THR A 141 15.38 -4.88 -6.12
CA THR A 141 16.23 -3.83 -6.69
C THR A 141 15.81 -2.45 -6.17
N SER A 142 14.50 -2.19 -6.13
CA SER A 142 13.95 -0.96 -5.59
C SER A 142 14.34 -0.75 -4.13
N LEU A 143 14.16 -1.77 -3.29
CA LEU A 143 14.53 -1.71 -1.86
C LEU A 143 16.03 -1.49 -1.64
N ARG A 144 16.89 -2.06 -2.49
CA ARG A 144 18.35 -1.91 -2.40
C ARG A 144 18.85 -0.55 -2.88
N THR A 145 18.13 0.08 -3.80
CA THR A 145 18.51 1.38 -4.37
C THR A 145 17.77 2.55 -3.73
N ALA A 146 16.84 2.27 -2.81
CA ALA A 146 16.07 3.30 -2.13
C ALA A 146 16.97 4.24 -1.34
N VAL A 147 16.87 5.53 -1.62
CA VAL A 147 17.61 6.59 -0.93
C VAL A 147 16.62 7.47 -0.18
N ASP A 148 16.82 7.59 1.13
CA ASP A 148 16.06 8.51 1.99
C ASP A 148 16.75 9.88 1.98
N ASN A 149 16.01 10.89 1.57
CA ASN A 149 16.43 12.29 1.62
C ASN A 149 15.50 13.06 2.57
N ASP A 150 15.92 13.22 3.82
CA ASP A 150 15.18 13.89 4.90
C ASP A 150 13.74 13.39 5.12
N GLY A 151 13.52 12.09 5.02
CA GLY A 151 12.22 11.43 5.19
C GLY A 151 11.37 11.43 3.93
N THR A 152 11.98 11.71 2.78
CA THR A 152 11.36 11.55 1.46
C THR A 152 12.20 10.61 0.59
N LEU A 153 11.54 9.81 -0.24
CA LEU A 153 12.24 8.95 -1.18
C LEU A 153 12.84 9.81 -2.29
N ASP A 154 14.15 9.69 -2.50
CA ASP A 154 14.81 10.24 -3.69
C ASP A 154 14.46 9.37 -4.91
N LYS A 155 13.51 9.86 -5.72
CA LYS A 155 13.00 9.13 -6.89
C LYS A 155 14.01 9.03 -8.04
N GLU A 156 14.99 9.95 -8.12
CA GLU A 156 16.01 9.92 -9.18
C GLU A 156 17.06 8.85 -8.89
N SER A 157 17.40 8.66 -7.62
CA SER A 157 18.36 7.66 -7.17
C SER A 157 17.75 6.27 -6.96
N THR A 158 16.43 6.18 -6.79
CA THR A 158 15.72 4.93 -6.52
C THR A 158 15.20 4.28 -7.80
N SER A 159 15.71 3.10 -8.13
CA SER A 159 15.18 2.30 -9.24
C SER A 159 13.80 1.75 -8.91
N TYR A 160 12.91 1.70 -9.91
CA TYR A 160 11.54 1.18 -9.73
C TYR A 160 10.81 1.85 -8.55
N ASN A 161 10.80 3.18 -8.51
CA ASN A 161 10.27 3.93 -7.37
C ASN A 161 8.75 3.78 -7.20
N ASP A 162 7.99 3.48 -8.26
CA ASP A 162 6.54 3.32 -8.19
C ASP A 162 6.16 1.98 -7.50
N ILE A 163 6.94 0.90 -7.69
CA ILE A 163 6.75 -0.34 -6.90
C ILE A 163 7.13 -0.15 -5.43
N PHE A 164 8.12 0.71 -5.12
CA PHE A 164 8.45 1.08 -3.74
C PHE A 164 7.30 1.83 -3.08
N ASP A 165 6.71 2.78 -3.79
CA ASP A 165 5.57 3.54 -3.29
C ASP A 165 4.36 2.62 -3.04
N ALA A 166 4.08 1.68 -3.95
CA ALA A 166 3.07 0.64 -3.74
C ALA A 166 3.40 -0.28 -2.54
N PHE A 167 4.67 -0.64 -2.35
CA PHE A 167 5.10 -1.45 -1.20
C PHE A 167 4.87 -0.72 0.12
N ARG A 168 5.23 0.56 0.24
CA ARG A 168 4.96 1.36 1.45
C ARG A 168 3.46 1.45 1.76
N LEU A 169 2.62 1.58 0.71
CA LEU A 169 1.16 1.57 0.86
C LEU A 169 0.66 0.21 1.36
N ALA A 170 1.18 -0.90 0.83
CA ALA A 170 0.79 -2.23 1.29
C ALA A 170 1.13 -2.48 2.76
N LEU A 171 2.21 -1.88 3.26
CA LEU A 171 2.64 -2.00 4.65
C LEU A 171 1.81 -1.18 5.64
N LYS A 172 1.01 -0.20 5.20
CA LYS A 172 0.16 0.61 6.10
C LYS A 172 -0.79 -0.20 6.96
N PHE A 173 -1.19 -1.36 6.51
CA PHE A 173 -2.09 -2.24 7.27
C PHE A 173 -1.43 -2.84 8.51
N TYR A 174 -0.11 -3.03 8.48
CA TYR A 174 0.60 -3.78 9.53
C TYR A 174 1.08 -2.87 10.64
N HIS A 175 0.42 -2.95 11.79
CA HIS A 175 0.86 -2.36 13.04
C HIS A 175 1.51 -3.44 13.88
N PHE A 176 2.83 -3.46 13.89
CA PHE A 176 3.55 -4.37 14.78
C PHE A 176 3.42 -3.83 16.21
N GLN A 177 2.66 -4.51 17.05
CA GLN A 177 2.71 -4.28 18.48
C GLN A 177 4.12 -4.68 18.93
N GLU A 178 4.84 -3.78 19.59
CA GLU A 178 5.97 -4.18 20.40
C GLU A 178 5.42 -5.22 21.39
N SER A 179 5.97 -6.44 21.35
CA SER A 179 5.68 -7.44 22.37
C SER A 179 6.16 -6.83 23.68
N SER A 180 5.24 -6.28 24.45
CA SER A 180 5.46 -5.97 25.86
C SER A 180 5.55 -7.31 26.58
N ASP A 181 6.68 -7.99 26.45
CA ASP A 181 7.10 -9.02 27.38
C ASP A 181 7.40 -8.30 28.69
N CYS A 182 6.36 -8.05 29.45
CA CYS A 182 6.47 -7.83 30.88
C CYS A 182 7.03 -9.10 31.49
N ASN A 183 8.35 -9.16 31.63
CA ASN A 183 8.99 -9.99 32.61
C ASN A 183 8.55 -9.51 33.98
N SER A 184 7.49 -10.07 34.51
CA SER A 184 7.18 -10.09 35.92
C SER A 184 7.87 -11.33 36.53
N TYR A 185 8.98 -11.08 37.16
CA TYR A 185 9.52 -11.92 38.22
C TYR A 185 9.41 -11.22 39.54
#